data_199434f91d4a99e85f6855576335fabf
#
_entry.id   199434f91d4a99e85f6855576335fabf
#
_cell.length_a   1.000
_cell.length_b   1.000
_cell.length_c   1.000
_cell.angle_alpha   90.00
_cell.angle_beta   90.00
_cell.angle_gamma   90.00
#
_symmetry.space_group_name_H-M   'P 1'
#
loop_
_entity.id
_entity.type
_entity.pdbx_description
1 polymer ?
#
loop_
_entity_poly.entity_id
_entity_poly.type
_entity_poly.pdbx_seq_one_letter_code
_entity_poly.pdbx_strand_id
1 'polypeptide(L)'
;MCSSDLDRVKGIRLENGKELFYDDVVVATGGMSYQTTGSDGDGYRFAEEAGLAVTPLRPALVPLETEEAYIRELQGLSLKNVTMTIKNGKKTLFDGFGEMLFTHFGISGPLGLSASSYIGKALEQQPLKGYLNLKPALTEEQLDARILREFEENRNKQFRNVINSLFPAKQIGRAHV
;
A
#
# COMPACT_ATOMS: atom_id res chain seq x y z
N MET A 1 28.94 -6.15 17.00
CA MET A 1 28.78 -5.90 18.46
C MET A 1 29.82 -6.68 19.21
N CYS A 2 30.41 -6.16 20.31
CA CYS A 2 31.31 -6.92 21.18
C CYS A 2 30.48 -7.53 22.30
N SER A 3 30.37 -8.85 22.31
CA SER A 3 29.82 -9.62 23.42
C SER A 3 30.94 -10.47 24.04
N SER A 4 31.18 -10.35 25.33
CA SER A 4 32.09 -11.22 26.07
C SER A 4 31.40 -12.13 27.08
N ASP A 5 30.11 -11.93 27.31
CA ASP A 5 29.22 -12.82 28.04
C ASP A 5 27.92 -12.89 27.26
N LEU A 6 27.35 -14.07 27.11
CA LEU A 6 26.25 -14.40 26.19
C LEU A 6 24.97 -13.59 26.38
N ASP A 7 24.85 -12.78 27.45
CA ASP A 7 23.59 -12.11 27.83
C ASP A 7 23.66 -10.58 27.85
N ARG A 8 24.82 -9.95 27.50
CA ARG A 8 24.91 -8.49 27.59
C ARG A 8 25.79 -7.87 26.49
N VAL A 9 25.24 -6.89 25.79
CA VAL A 9 25.98 -6.01 24.89
C VAL A 9 26.83 -5.04 25.73
N LYS A 10 28.15 -4.95 25.46
CA LYS A 10 29.08 -4.08 26.16
C LYS A 10 29.58 -2.90 25.35
N GLY A 11 29.27 -2.85 24.07
CA GLY A 11 29.74 -1.79 23.20
C GLY A 11 29.63 -2.12 21.72
N ILE A 12 30.38 -1.37 20.92
CA ILE A 12 30.44 -1.52 19.47
C ILE A 12 31.89 -1.72 19.02
N ARG A 13 32.08 -2.50 17.95
CA ARG A 13 33.37 -2.63 17.25
C ARG A 13 33.23 -1.96 15.90
N LEU A 14 34.13 -1.04 15.60
CA LEU A 14 34.22 -0.37 14.30
C LEU A 14 34.93 -1.26 13.29
N GLU A 15 34.73 -1.00 11.98
CA GLU A 15 35.38 -1.74 10.88
C GLU A 15 36.91 -1.74 11.00
N ASN A 16 37.52 -0.68 11.51
CA ASN A 16 38.97 -0.58 11.75
C ASN A 16 39.43 -1.37 12.96
N GLY A 17 38.57 -2.18 13.59
CA GLY A 17 38.87 -3.01 14.74
C GLY A 17 38.83 -2.28 16.10
N LYS A 18 38.61 -0.97 16.14
CA LYS A 18 38.51 -0.22 17.39
C LYS A 18 37.24 -0.57 18.14
N GLU A 19 37.39 -0.90 19.41
CA GLU A 19 36.28 -1.18 20.31
C GLU A 19 35.93 0.06 21.15
N LEU A 20 34.64 0.33 21.28
CA LEU A 20 34.10 1.38 22.11
C LEU A 20 33.08 0.76 23.08
N PHE A 21 33.32 0.96 24.38
CA PHE A 21 32.48 0.40 25.43
C PHE A 21 31.49 1.42 25.95
N TYR A 22 30.24 0.98 26.13
CA TYR A 22 29.13 1.79 26.60
C TYR A 22 28.23 0.96 27.52
N ASP A 23 27.55 1.62 28.45
CA ASP A 23 26.59 0.98 29.34
C ASP A 23 25.35 0.53 28.57
N ASP A 24 24.90 1.32 27.59
CA ASP A 24 23.77 1.04 26.73
C ASP A 24 24.12 1.27 25.26
N VAL A 25 23.58 0.42 24.38
CA VAL A 25 23.72 0.51 22.92
C VAL A 25 22.34 0.47 22.27
N VAL A 26 22.00 1.52 21.54
CA VAL A 26 20.77 1.58 20.78
C VAL A 26 21.06 1.26 19.31
N VAL A 27 20.42 0.19 18.81
CA VAL A 27 20.48 -0.19 17.39
C VAL A 27 19.42 0.57 16.61
N ALA A 28 19.82 1.52 15.79
CA ALA A 28 18.94 2.39 14.99
C ALA A 28 19.40 2.42 13.52
N THR A 29 19.75 1.22 12.98
CA THR A 29 20.36 1.05 11.64
C THR A 29 19.34 1.12 10.49
N GLY A 30 18.06 1.31 10.77
CA GLY A 30 17.00 1.21 9.77
C GLY A 30 16.69 -0.23 9.38
N GLY A 31 15.91 -0.41 8.32
CA GLY A 31 15.53 -1.72 7.78
C GLY A 31 16.32 -2.06 6.50
N MET A 32 15.58 -2.57 5.48
CA MET A 32 16.15 -2.92 4.17
C MET A 32 15.63 -2.02 3.03
N SER A 33 14.98 -0.91 3.35
CA SER A 33 14.53 0.08 2.36
C SER A 33 15.59 1.14 2.15
N TYR A 34 15.78 1.58 0.90
CA TYR A 34 16.78 2.61 0.54
C TYR A 34 18.20 2.25 0.99
N GLN A 35 18.69 1.11 0.58
CA GLN A 35 20.02 0.60 0.95
C GLN A 35 21.16 1.58 0.68
N THR A 36 21.02 2.45 -0.32
CA THR A 36 21.99 3.53 -0.62
C THR A 36 22.15 4.55 0.52
N THR A 37 21.23 4.56 1.49
CA THR A 37 21.29 5.43 2.68
C THR A 37 21.84 4.70 3.92
N GLY A 38 22.35 3.48 3.76
CA GLY A 38 22.90 2.66 4.85
C GLY A 38 21.91 1.74 5.56
N SER A 39 20.68 1.59 5.01
CA SER A 39 19.65 0.67 5.55
C SER A 39 19.78 -0.70 4.90
N ASP A 40 20.85 -1.41 5.19
CA ASP A 40 21.24 -2.69 4.55
C ASP A 40 20.84 -3.94 5.34
N GLY A 41 20.14 -3.76 6.46
CA GLY A 41 19.66 -4.86 7.30
C GLY A 41 20.56 -5.24 8.46
N ASP A 42 21.59 -4.48 8.75
CA ASP A 42 22.54 -4.75 9.85
C ASP A 42 21.82 -4.98 11.19
N GLY A 43 20.75 -4.27 11.48
CA GLY A 43 19.99 -4.45 12.72
C GLY A 43 19.39 -5.86 12.86
N TYR A 44 18.96 -6.47 11.77
CA TYR A 44 18.45 -7.85 11.78
C TYR A 44 19.58 -8.83 12.02
N ARG A 45 20.73 -8.64 11.37
CA ARG A 45 21.92 -9.45 11.60
C ARG A 45 22.39 -9.37 13.06
N PHE A 46 22.42 -8.19 13.65
CA PHE A 46 22.77 -8.02 15.07
C PHE A 46 21.78 -8.70 16.01
N ALA A 47 20.49 -8.70 15.67
CA ALA A 47 19.49 -9.42 16.44
C ALA A 47 19.71 -10.95 16.39
N GLU A 48 19.99 -11.50 15.20
CA GLU A 48 20.30 -12.92 15.02
C GLU A 48 21.59 -13.32 15.74
N GLU A 49 22.66 -12.50 15.65
CA GLU A 49 23.91 -12.71 16.39
C GLU A 49 23.70 -12.69 17.92
N ALA A 50 22.72 -11.94 18.39
CA ALA A 50 22.31 -11.91 19.80
C ALA A 50 21.35 -13.06 20.19
N GLY A 51 21.09 -14.00 19.29
CA GLY A 51 20.20 -15.15 19.53
C GLY A 51 18.70 -14.83 19.47
N LEU A 52 18.32 -13.65 18.96
CA LEU A 52 16.92 -13.27 18.79
C LEU A 52 16.37 -13.82 17.46
N ALA A 53 15.13 -14.29 17.49
CA ALA A 53 14.45 -14.73 16.28
C ALA A 53 13.98 -13.53 15.45
N VAL A 54 14.40 -13.44 14.19
CA VAL A 54 13.92 -12.46 13.22
C VAL A 54 12.81 -13.10 12.39
N THR A 55 11.63 -12.48 12.39
CA THR A 55 10.52 -12.92 11.52
C THR A 55 10.82 -12.61 10.05
N PRO A 56 10.29 -13.38 9.09
CA PRO A 56 10.47 -13.10 7.66
C PRO A 56 10.09 -11.66 7.32
N LEU A 57 11.03 -10.94 6.68
CA LEU A 57 10.83 -9.56 6.27
C LEU A 57 9.85 -9.51 5.08
N ARG A 58 8.95 -8.54 5.10
CA ARG A 58 7.97 -8.30 4.02
C ARG A 58 7.93 -6.82 3.68
N PRO A 59 7.71 -6.50 2.39
CA PRO A 59 7.43 -5.13 1.99
C PRO A 59 6.18 -4.60 2.72
N ALA A 60 6.27 -3.38 3.24
CA ALA A 60 5.17 -2.66 3.85
C ALA A 60 5.23 -1.19 3.43
N LEU A 61 4.08 -0.54 3.33
CA LEU A 61 3.96 0.83 2.83
C LEU A 61 4.55 0.99 1.41
N VAL A 62 4.30 0.00 0.57
CA VAL A 62 4.72 -0.03 -0.83
C VAL A 62 3.52 -0.01 -1.77
N PRO A 63 3.67 0.48 -3.01
CA PRO A 63 2.63 0.36 -4.03
C PRO A 63 2.29 -1.10 -4.32
N LEU A 64 1.07 -1.34 -4.82
CA LEU A 64 0.57 -2.66 -5.18
C LEU A 64 0.50 -2.79 -6.70
N GLU A 65 1.00 -3.90 -7.22
CA GLU A 65 0.83 -4.27 -8.62
C GLU A 65 -0.57 -4.83 -8.86
N THR A 66 -1.11 -4.63 -10.05
CA THR A 66 -2.41 -5.15 -10.47
C THR A 66 -2.27 -5.95 -11.76
N GLU A 67 -3.09 -7.00 -11.91
CA GLU A 67 -3.10 -7.84 -13.11
C GLU A 67 -3.84 -7.17 -14.27
N GLU A 68 -4.80 -6.28 -13.99
CA GLU A 68 -5.65 -5.65 -14.98
C GLU A 68 -4.88 -4.63 -15.83
N ALA A 69 -4.73 -4.94 -17.10
CA ALA A 69 -3.98 -4.12 -18.05
C ALA A 69 -4.50 -2.67 -18.18
N TYR A 70 -5.82 -2.47 -18.04
CA TYR A 70 -6.45 -1.14 -18.16
C TYR A 70 -6.02 -0.17 -17.04
N ILE A 71 -5.52 -0.67 -15.91
CA ILE A 71 -5.03 0.16 -14.80
C ILE A 71 -3.89 1.08 -15.26
N ARG A 72 -3.03 0.58 -16.15
CA ARG A 72 -1.90 1.36 -16.71
C ARG A 72 -2.36 2.61 -17.45
N GLU A 73 -3.52 2.55 -18.08
CA GLU A 73 -4.07 3.68 -18.83
C GLU A 73 -4.70 4.74 -17.91
N LEU A 74 -5.00 4.37 -16.66
CA LEU A 74 -5.44 5.29 -15.62
C LEU A 74 -4.25 5.98 -14.93
N GLN A 75 -3.02 5.71 -15.31
CA GLN A 75 -1.82 6.30 -14.70
C GLN A 75 -1.97 7.81 -14.48
N GLY A 76 -1.65 8.26 -13.26
CA GLY A 76 -1.76 9.66 -12.82
C GLY A 76 -3.17 10.09 -12.40
N LEU A 77 -4.19 9.23 -12.52
CA LEU A 77 -5.50 9.50 -11.94
C LEU A 77 -5.43 9.31 -10.42
N SER A 78 -5.68 10.38 -9.69
CA SER A 78 -5.88 10.34 -8.24
C SER A 78 -7.37 10.33 -7.92
N LEU A 79 -7.79 9.43 -7.06
CA LEU A 79 -9.15 9.36 -6.53
C LEU A 79 -9.15 9.81 -5.07
N LYS A 80 -10.08 10.68 -4.73
CA LYS A 80 -10.29 11.19 -3.38
C LYS A 80 -11.60 10.70 -2.81
N ASN A 81 -11.64 10.54 -1.49
CA ASN A 81 -12.85 10.15 -0.77
C ASN A 81 -13.46 8.85 -1.32
N VAL A 82 -12.63 7.85 -1.56
CA VAL A 82 -13.03 6.51 -1.99
C VAL A 82 -12.82 5.49 -0.86
N THR A 83 -13.55 4.39 -0.89
CA THR A 83 -13.27 3.24 -0.01
C THR A 83 -12.65 2.12 -0.83
N MET A 84 -11.57 1.55 -0.31
CA MET A 84 -10.92 0.37 -0.89
C MET A 84 -11.04 -0.80 0.07
N THR A 85 -11.64 -1.89 -0.41
CA THR A 85 -11.77 -3.14 0.34
C THR A 85 -10.98 -4.24 -0.38
N ILE A 86 -10.05 -4.91 0.31
CA ILE A 86 -9.29 -6.04 -0.25
C ILE A 86 -9.71 -7.32 0.45
N LYS A 87 -10.03 -8.35 -0.35
CA LYS A 87 -10.56 -9.62 0.13
C LYS A 87 -9.74 -10.82 -0.34
N ASN A 88 -9.66 -11.81 0.55
CA ASN A 88 -9.23 -13.16 0.25
C ASN A 88 -10.45 -14.09 0.39
N GLY A 89 -11.08 -14.44 -0.72
CA GLY A 89 -12.37 -15.11 -0.74
C GLY A 89 -13.43 -14.29 0.00
N LYS A 90 -14.00 -14.86 1.07
CA LYS A 90 -15.01 -14.17 1.90
C LYS A 90 -14.41 -13.28 2.99
N LYS A 91 -13.12 -13.42 3.28
CA LYS A 91 -12.46 -12.68 4.36
C LYS A 91 -11.98 -11.32 3.87
N THR A 92 -12.41 -10.24 4.52
CA THR A 92 -11.84 -8.91 4.35
C THR A 92 -10.51 -8.83 5.08
N LEU A 93 -9.46 -8.46 4.36
CA LEU A 93 -8.11 -8.27 4.89
C LEU A 93 -7.79 -6.79 5.13
N PHE A 94 -8.35 -5.92 4.30
CA PHE A 94 -8.22 -4.48 4.43
C PHE A 94 -9.52 -3.80 4.02
N ASP A 95 -9.90 -2.78 4.75
CA ASP A 95 -10.98 -1.85 4.42
C ASP A 95 -10.55 -0.45 4.87
N GLY A 96 -10.52 0.50 3.94
CA GLY A 96 -10.02 1.83 4.24
C GLY A 96 -10.68 2.90 3.37
N PHE A 97 -10.90 4.08 3.97
CA PHE A 97 -11.39 5.28 3.30
C PHE A 97 -10.25 6.29 3.13
N GLY A 98 -10.17 6.94 1.97
CA GLY A 98 -9.14 7.94 1.73
C GLY A 98 -8.87 8.21 0.26
N GLU A 99 -7.59 8.43 -0.05
CA GLU A 99 -7.09 8.73 -1.39
C GLU A 99 -6.26 7.58 -1.94
N MET A 100 -6.34 7.37 -3.25
CA MET A 100 -5.50 6.44 -3.98
C MET A 100 -5.03 7.04 -5.32
N LEU A 101 -3.94 6.51 -5.83
CA LEU A 101 -3.34 6.91 -7.10
C LEU A 101 -3.14 5.71 -7.99
N PHE A 102 -3.56 5.81 -9.25
CA PHE A 102 -3.21 4.84 -10.29
C PHE A 102 -1.80 5.12 -10.83
N THR A 103 -0.98 4.08 -10.94
CA THR A 103 0.38 4.12 -11.49
C THR A 103 0.44 3.32 -12.78
N HIS A 104 1.59 3.31 -13.45
CA HIS A 104 1.82 2.53 -14.65
C HIS A 104 1.89 1.01 -14.42
N PHE A 105 1.89 0.55 -13.18
CA PHE A 105 1.95 -0.88 -12.83
C PHE A 105 0.84 -1.31 -11.87
N GLY A 106 0.08 -0.37 -11.31
CA GLY A 106 -0.95 -0.71 -10.34
C GLY A 106 -1.46 0.49 -9.55
N ILE A 107 -1.53 0.37 -8.25
CA ILE A 107 -2.08 1.37 -7.34
C ILE A 107 -1.10 1.79 -6.25
N SER A 108 -1.18 3.07 -5.88
CA SER A 108 -0.39 3.69 -4.83
C SER A 108 -1.26 4.71 -4.08
N GLY A 109 -0.64 5.69 -3.44
CA GLY A 109 -1.30 6.67 -2.59
C GLY A 109 -1.59 6.12 -1.20
N PRO A 110 -2.16 6.93 -0.29
CA PRO A 110 -2.33 6.55 1.11
C PRO A 110 -3.04 5.22 1.32
N LEU A 111 -4.13 4.94 0.57
CA LEU A 111 -4.85 3.66 0.66
C LEU A 111 -4.02 2.48 0.18
N GLY A 112 -3.35 2.59 -0.97
CA GLY A 112 -2.52 1.52 -1.53
C GLY A 112 -1.36 1.18 -0.59
N LEU A 113 -0.66 2.20 -0.10
CA LEU A 113 0.46 2.04 0.82
C LEU A 113 0.00 1.42 2.15
N SER A 114 -1.10 1.90 2.73
CA SER A 114 -1.65 1.33 3.95
C SER A 114 -2.07 -0.13 3.76
N ALA A 115 -2.78 -0.44 2.67
CA ALA A 115 -3.25 -1.79 2.37
C ALA A 115 -2.08 -2.79 2.29
N SER A 116 -0.94 -2.41 1.69
CA SER A 116 0.21 -3.30 1.54
C SER A 116 0.71 -3.85 2.87
N SER A 117 0.61 -3.09 3.95
CA SER A 117 1.02 -3.53 5.30
C SER A 117 0.13 -4.64 5.87
N TYR A 118 -1.12 -4.75 5.41
CA TYR A 118 -2.07 -5.76 5.92
C TYR A 118 -2.11 -7.02 5.06
N ILE A 119 -1.85 -6.90 3.77
CA ILE A 119 -2.11 -7.97 2.80
C ILE A 119 -0.86 -8.74 2.38
N GLY A 120 0.36 -8.28 2.71
CA GLY A 120 1.62 -8.84 2.22
C GLY A 120 1.70 -10.36 2.39
N LYS A 121 1.37 -10.89 3.57
CA LYS A 121 1.38 -12.35 3.83
C LYS A 121 0.39 -13.13 2.95
N ALA A 122 -0.76 -12.55 2.64
CA ALA A 122 -1.77 -13.21 1.82
C ALA A 122 -1.41 -13.15 0.33
N LEU A 123 -0.78 -12.05 -0.12
CA LEU A 123 -0.28 -11.90 -1.51
C LEU A 123 0.81 -12.90 -1.87
N GLU A 124 1.64 -13.34 -0.90
CA GLU A 124 2.62 -14.40 -1.12
C GLU A 124 1.98 -15.75 -1.52
N GLN A 125 0.72 -15.95 -1.18
CA GLN A 125 0.02 -17.21 -1.41
C GLN A 125 -0.83 -17.20 -2.68
N GLN A 126 -1.48 -16.08 -2.98
CA GLN A 126 -2.36 -15.93 -4.15
C GLN A 126 -2.70 -14.47 -4.42
N PRO A 127 -3.11 -14.14 -5.66
CA PRO A 127 -3.70 -12.85 -5.99
C PRO A 127 -4.95 -12.56 -5.15
N LEU A 128 -5.14 -11.30 -4.78
CA LEU A 128 -6.26 -10.84 -3.99
C LEU A 128 -7.21 -9.98 -4.81
N LYS A 129 -8.49 -9.93 -4.43
CA LYS A 129 -9.47 -9.07 -5.09
C LYS A 129 -9.63 -7.75 -4.34
N GLY A 130 -9.38 -6.64 -5.05
CA GLY A 130 -9.63 -5.29 -4.59
C GLY A 130 -10.97 -4.77 -5.12
N TYR A 131 -11.76 -4.17 -4.26
CA TYR A 131 -13.04 -3.50 -4.58
C TYR A 131 -12.89 -2.03 -4.25
N LEU A 132 -13.27 -1.18 -5.19
CA LEU A 132 -13.18 0.25 -5.04
C LEU A 132 -14.59 0.86 -5.09
N ASN A 133 -15.03 1.46 -3.97
CA ASN A 133 -16.24 2.24 -3.93
C ASN A 133 -15.90 3.73 -4.18
N LEU A 134 -16.36 4.25 -5.30
CA LEU A 134 -16.10 5.61 -5.75
C LEU A 134 -16.99 6.66 -5.09
N LYS A 135 -18.09 6.25 -4.47
CA LYS A 135 -19.08 7.12 -3.84
C LYS A 135 -19.52 6.57 -2.47
N PRO A 136 -18.61 6.36 -1.53
CA PRO A 136 -18.92 5.70 -0.26
C PRO A 136 -19.88 6.50 0.65
N ALA A 137 -20.07 7.77 0.38
CA ALA A 137 -21.03 8.62 1.10
C ALA A 137 -22.50 8.41 0.68
N LEU A 138 -22.75 7.63 -0.38
CA LEU A 138 -24.08 7.34 -0.89
C LEU A 138 -24.43 5.88 -0.67
N THR A 139 -25.68 5.58 -0.28
CA THR A 139 -26.21 4.21 -0.37
C THR A 139 -26.45 3.84 -1.83
N GLU A 140 -26.67 2.54 -2.11
CA GLU A 140 -26.97 2.08 -3.48
C GLU A 140 -28.23 2.76 -4.02
N GLU A 141 -29.29 2.90 -3.20
CA GLU A 141 -30.54 3.55 -3.58
C GLU A 141 -30.33 5.05 -3.87
N GLN A 142 -29.52 5.73 -3.05
CA GLN A 142 -29.18 7.14 -3.26
C GLN A 142 -28.36 7.36 -4.53
N LEU A 143 -27.43 6.44 -4.81
CA LEU A 143 -26.61 6.49 -6.02
C LEU A 143 -27.47 6.25 -7.26
N ASP A 144 -28.36 5.26 -7.23
CA ASP A 144 -29.29 4.94 -8.31
C ASP A 144 -30.22 6.13 -8.61
N ALA A 145 -30.85 6.67 -7.57
CA ALA A 145 -31.71 7.85 -7.71
C ALA A 145 -30.97 9.07 -8.29
N ARG A 146 -29.69 9.25 -7.91
CA ARG A 146 -28.85 10.31 -8.47
C ARG A 146 -28.53 10.08 -9.94
N ILE A 147 -28.17 8.85 -10.33
CA ILE A 147 -27.88 8.48 -11.71
C ILE A 147 -29.11 8.72 -12.59
N LEU A 148 -30.29 8.26 -12.16
CA LEU A 148 -31.55 8.46 -12.88
C LEU A 148 -31.89 9.95 -13.07
N ARG A 149 -31.72 10.76 -12.04
CA ARG A 149 -31.90 12.21 -12.12
C ARG A 149 -30.96 12.87 -13.13
N GLU A 150 -29.67 12.52 -13.10
CA GLU A 150 -28.70 13.05 -14.06
C GLU A 150 -29.08 12.71 -15.51
N PHE A 151 -29.59 11.51 -15.74
CA PHE A 151 -30.06 11.10 -17.07
C PHE A 151 -31.33 11.85 -17.49
N GLU A 152 -32.30 12.07 -16.58
CA GLU A 152 -33.49 12.82 -16.86
C GLU A 152 -33.22 14.28 -17.21
N GLU A 153 -32.39 14.94 -16.41
CA GLU A 153 -31.97 16.33 -16.63
C GLU A 153 -31.17 16.53 -17.93
N ASN A 154 -30.56 15.49 -18.43
CA ASN A 154 -29.68 15.54 -19.60
C ASN A 154 -30.10 14.62 -20.74
N ARG A 155 -31.41 14.37 -20.92
CA ARG A 155 -31.95 13.45 -21.94
C ARG A 155 -31.48 13.72 -23.38
N ASN A 156 -31.11 14.96 -23.68
CA ASN A 156 -30.67 15.37 -25.02
C ASN A 156 -29.12 15.32 -25.18
N LYS A 157 -28.39 14.86 -24.17
CA LYS A 157 -26.94 14.74 -24.23
C LYS A 157 -26.50 13.28 -24.42
N GLN A 158 -25.37 13.08 -25.07
CA GLN A 158 -24.78 11.77 -25.14
C GLN A 158 -24.38 11.28 -23.73
N PHE A 159 -24.60 10.01 -23.46
CA PHE A 159 -24.27 9.35 -22.18
C PHE A 159 -22.87 9.72 -21.64
N ARG A 160 -21.87 9.70 -22.51
CA ARG A 160 -20.49 10.06 -22.17
C ARG A 160 -20.35 11.44 -21.52
N ASN A 161 -21.16 12.41 -21.97
CA ASN A 161 -21.09 13.77 -21.46
C ASN A 161 -21.86 13.94 -20.15
N VAL A 162 -22.87 13.12 -19.92
CA VAL A 162 -23.67 13.13 -18.68
C VAL A 162 -22.89 12.53 -17.53
N ILE A 163 -22.22 11.42 -17.76
CA ILE A 163 -21.54 10.66 -16.71
C ILE A 163 -20.29 11.37 -16.15
N ASN A 164 -19.79 12.39 -16.84
CA ASN A 164 -18.68 13.24 -16.37
C ASN A 164 -18.99 13.99 -15.06
N SER A 165 -20.26 14.22 -14.74
CA SER A 165 -20.69 14.82 -13.47
C SER A 165 -20.54 13.86 -12.29
N LEU A 166 -20.53 12.55 -12.56
CA LEU A 166 -20.48 11.48 -11.56
C LEU A 166 -19.09 10.91 -11.36
N PHE A 167 -18.30 10.79 -12.43
CA PHE A 167 -17.01 10.11 -12.43
C PHE A 167 -15.91 10.93 -13.14
N PRO A 168 -14.65 10.77 -12.76
CA PRO A 168 -13.52 11.40 -13.45
C PRO A 168 -13.50 11.03 -14.94
N ALA A 169 -13.30 12.02 -15.81
CA ALA A 169 -13.30 11.83 -17.26
C ALA A 169 -12.35 10.72 -17.76
N LYS A 170 -11.23 10.53 -17.08
CA LYS A 170 -10.25 9.48 -17.42
C LYS A 170 -10.78 8.05 -17.20
N GLN A 171 -11.72 7.86 -16.28
CA GLN A 171 -12.40 6.57 -16.08
C GLN A 171 -13.47 6.31 -17.14
N ILE A 172 -14.13 7.36 -17.62
CA ILE A 172 -15.26 7.26 -18.54
C ILE A 172 -14.83 6.85 -19.95
N GLY A 173 -13.64 7.23 -20.36
CA GLY A 173 -13.08 6.85 -21.67
C GLY A 173 -12.99 5.34 -21.92
N ARG A 174 -13.22 4.52 -20.88
CA ARG A 174 -13.13 3.05 -20.91
C ARG A 174 -14.44 2.30 -20.72
N ALA A 175 -15.52 2.99 -20.41
CA ALA A 175 -16.84 2.37 -20.34
C ALA A 175 -17.38 1.91 -21.71
N HIS A 176 -16.53 1.90 -22.74
CA HIS A 176 -16.86 1.49 -24.11
C HIS A 176 -16.23 0.15 -24.54
N VAL A 177 -15.85 -0.67 -23.58
CA VAL A 177 -15.42 -2.03 -23.93
C VAL A 177 -16.47 -3.02 -23.53
#